data_dc11c8501d7c20c8225e19401da239ff
#
_entry.id   dc11c8501d7c20c8225e19401da239ff
#
_cell.length_a   1.000
_cell.length_b   1.000
_cell.length_c   1.000
_cell.angle_alpha   90.00
_cell.angle_beta   90.00
_cell.angle_gamma   90.00
#
_symmetry.space_group_name_H-M   'P 1'
#
loop_
_entity.id
_entity.type
_entity.pdbx_description
1 polymer ?
#
loop_
_entity_poly.entity_id
_entity_poly.type
_entity_poly.pdbx_seq_one_letter_code
_entity_poly.pdbx_strand_id
1 'polypeptide(L)'
;METVQRAAGRKRDPRTDVAAREAVLDLVCTGATLSGLSLVTIAERAGVSRNSLYRRWKRKDDLYLDVLEAINQPLPDLAGDTAREQMIAQLAILIERTLDRRASAMVRALLAEADAFPELYRRYFDEIVDPRRQAMYRIIERGTTTGEIRPDVDPVLVNEVLAAPLLARMGTHSTAGLDPADTARRLVELVFTGIQPR
;
A
#
# COMPACT_ATOMS: atom_id res chain seq x y z
N MET A 1 -14.89 12.37 53.82
CA MET A 1 -14.14 11.51 52.88
C MET A 1 -14.84 11.62 51.52
N GLU A 2 -14.36 12.49 50.70
CA GLU A 2 -14.94 12.76 49.37
C GLU A 2 -14.28 11.86 48.35
N THR A 3 -15.04 10.96 47.76
CA THR A 3 -14.58 10.00 46.76
C THR A 3 -14.43 10.70 45.43
N VAL A 4 -13.19 11.03 45.03
CA VAL A 4 -12.87 11.58 43.71
C VAL A 4 -13.15 10.48 42.65
N GLN A 5 -14.28 10.63 41.97
CA GLN A 5 -14.68 9.79 40.85
C GLN A 5 -13.74 10.07 39.69
N ARG A 6 -12.77 9.14 39.42
CA ARG A 6 -11.91 9.17 38.24
C ARG A 6 -12.79 9.13 36.99
N ALA A 7 -12.81 10.22 36.25
CA ALA A 7 -13.46 10.29 34.95
C ALA A 7 -12.92 9.17 34.03
N ALA A 8 -13.75 8.23 33.68
CA ALA A 8 -13.46 7.18 32.71
C ALA A 8 -13.05 7.85 31.38
N GLY A 9 -11.86 7.57 30.90
CA GLY A 9 -11.32 8.12 29.66
C GLY A 9 -12.30 7.87 28.52
N ARG A 10 -12.72 8.94 27.84
CA ARG A 10 -13.67 8.89 26.70
C ARG A 10 -13.17 7.87 25.68
N LYS A 11 -13.98 6.81 25.44
CA LYS A 11 -13.70 5.73 24.51
C LYS A 11 -13.22 6.29 23.16
N ARG A 12 -12.16 5.71 22.57
CA ARG A 12 -11.68 6.10 21.24
C ARG A 12 -12.84 6.04 20.25
N ASP A 13 -13.10 7.16 19.56
CA ASP A 13 -14.11 7.19 18.49
C ASP A 13 -13.44 6.84 17.16
N PRO A 14 -13.74 5.66 16.56
CA PRO A 14 -13.14 5.23 15.30
C PRO A 14 -13.42 6.20 14.14
N ARG A 15 -14.49 6.99 14.23
CA ARG A 15 -14.85 7.98 13.21
C ARG A 15 -13.78 9.06 13.05
N THR A 16 -13.09 9.43 14.14
CA THR A 16 -12.00 10.42 14.08
C THR A 16 -10.81 9.87 13.27
N ASP A 17 -10.51 8.58 13.40
CA ASP A 17 -9.38 7.96 12.72
C ASP A 17 -9.65 7.89 11.21
N VAL A 18 -10.86 7.48 10.82
CA VAL A 18 -11.31 7.50 9.43
C VAL A 18 -11.29 8.91 8.86
N ALA A 19 -11.89 9.90 9.55
CA ALA A 19 -11.94 11.27 9.08
C ALA A 19 -10.54 11.89 8.88
N ALA A 20 -9.58 11.58 9.75
CA ALA A 20 -8.22 12.06 9.62
C ALA A 20 -7.50 11.45 8.42
N ARG A 21 -7.65 10.13 8.19
CA ARG A 21 -7.06 9.45 7.03
C ARG A 21 -7.65 9.98 5.72
N GLU A 22 -8.96 10.12 5.65
CA GLU A 22 -9.65 10.71 4.50
C GLU A 22 -9.18 12.14 4.19
N ALA A 23 -8.99 12.95 5.23
CA ALA A 23 -8.50 14.33 5.08
C ALA A 23 -7.09 14.38 4.50
N VAL A 24 -6.17 13.49 4.95
CA VAL A 24 -4.82 13.38 4.38
C VAL A 24 -4.89 12.99 2.90
N LEU A 25 -5.65 11.95 2.57
CA LEU A 25 -5.79 11.47 1.19
C LEU A 25 -6.37 12.56 0.27
N ASP A 26 -7.38 13.31 0.73
CA ASP A 26 -7.96 14.42 -0.03
C ASP A 26 -6.92 15.53 -0.29
N LEU A 27 -6.22 15.96 0.76
CA LEU A 27 -5.23 17.02 0.66
C LEU A 27 -4.08 16.65 -0.29
N VAL A 28 -3.56 15.44 -0.16
CA VAL A 28 -2.49 14.93 -1.03
C VAL A 28 -2.99 14.76 -2.47
N CYS A 29 -4.20 14.27 -2.67
CA CYS A 29 -4.82 14.12 -3.99
C CYS A 29 -5.03 15.47 -4.70
N THR A 30 -5.17 16.55 -3.96
CA THR A 30 -5.28 17.92 -4.48
C THR A 30 -3.95 18.64 -4.62
N GLY A 31 -2.82 17.95 -4.39
CA GLY A 31 -1.48 18.43 -4.64
C GLY A 31 -0.72 18.93 -3.40
N ALA A 32 -1.24 18.70 -2.19
CA ALA A 32 -0.48 19.02 -0.99
C ALA A 32 0.72 18.06 -0.83
N THR A 33 1.87 18.60 -0.44
CA THR A 33 3.05 17.81 -0.09
C THR A 33 2.96 17.30 1.35
N LEU A 34 3.59 16.16 1.68
CA LEU A 34 3.64 15.64 3.05
C LEU A 34 4.33 16.63 4.00
N SER A 35 5.40 17.27 3.53
CA SER A 35 6.12 18.30 4.29
C SER A 35 5.24 19.52 4.59
N GLY A 36 4.43 19.95 3.63
CA GLY A 36 3.54 21.12 3.74
C GLY A 36 2.32 20.90 4.64
N LEU A 37 1.92 19.66 4.90
CA LEU A 37 0.81 19.37 5.78
C LEU A 37 1.19 19.48 7.26
N SER A 38 0.27 20.01 8.05
CA SER A 38 0.35 20.03 9.52
C SER A 38 -0.83 19.26 10.13
N LEU A 39 -0.66 18.75 11.36
CA LEU A 39 -1.77 18.11 12.08
C LEU A 39 -2.94 19.10 12.30
N VAL A 40 -2.65 20.41 12.33
CA VAL A 40 -3.67 21.46 12.43
C VAL A 40 -4.52 21.50 11.16
N THR A 41 -3.88 21.61 9.99
CA THR A 41 -4.53 21.61 8.69
C THR A 41 -5.36 20.34 8.45
N ILE A 42 -4.81 19.20 8.86
CA ILE A 42 -5.51 17.91 8.76
C ILE A 42 -6.74 17.88 9.67
N ALA A 43 -6.62 18.38 10.92
CA ALA A 43 -7.74 18.44 11.87
C ALA A 43 -8.89 19.33 11.35
N GLU A 44 -8.54 20.48 10.78
CA GLU A 44 -9.51 21.40 10.16
C GLU A 44 -10.23 20.75 8.97
N ARG A 45 -9.48 20.10 8.08
CA ARG A 45 -10.05 19.36 6.92
C ARG A 45 -10.91 18.19 7.35
N ALA A 46 -10.51 17.46 8.41
CA ALA A 46 -11.25 16.32 8.94
C ALA A 46 -12.49 16.71 9.77
N GLY A 47 -12.66 17.98 10.11
CA GLY A 47 -13.74 18.43 11.00
C GLY A 47 -13.62 17.90 12.43
N VAL A 48 -12.39 17.63 12.90
CA VAL A 48 -12.12 17.09 14.24
C VAL A 48 -11.30 18.07 15.06
N SER A 49 -11.37 17.94 16.41
CA SER A 49 -10.55 18.81 17.25
C SER A 49 -9.06 18.46 17.16
N ARG A 50 -8.19 19.49 17.19
CA ARG A 50 -6.72 19.33 17.23
C ARG A 50 -6.29 18.38 18.35
N ASN A 51 -6.86 18.54 19.54
CA ASN A 51 -6.55 17.68 20.69
C ASN A 51 -6.90 16.21 20.43
N SER A 52 -7.93 15.93 19.66
CA SER A 52 -8.29 14.57 19.26
C SER A 52 -7.23 13.95 18.35
N LEU A 53 -6.66 14.71 17.43
CA LEU A 53 -5.56 14.25 16.56
C LEU A 53 -4.28 14.02 17.37
N TYR A 54 -3.79 15.02 18.13
CA TYR A 54 -2.56 14.92 18.90
C TYR A 54 -2.56 13.79 19.95
N ARG A 55 -3.75 13.41 20.43
CA ARG A 55 -3.87 12.26 21.33
C ARG A 55 -3.70 10.92 20.63
N ARG A 56 -3.95 10.85 19.30
CA ARG A 56 -3.85 9.64 18.48
C ARG A 56 -2.49 9.50 17.84
N TRP A 57 -2.06 10.56 17.20
CA TRP A 57 -0.80 10.62 16.46
C TRP A 57 0.06 11.73 17.04
N LYS A 58 1.17 11.34 17.65
CA LYS A 58 2.12 12.31 18.24
C LYS A 58 2.88 13.07 17.18
N ARG A 59 3.12 12.43 16.04
CA ARG A 59 3.80 12.97 14.86
C ARG A 59 2.93 12.78 13.64
N LYS A 60 3.13 13.63 12.62
CA LYS A 60 2.44 13.47 11.34
C LYS A 60 2.85 12.19 10.60
N ASP A 61 4.09 11.74 10.81
CA ASP A 61 4.60 10.49 10.26
C ASP A 61 3.78 9.27 10.72
N ASP A 62 3.36 9.26 11.99
CA ASP A 62 2.51 8.19 12.55
C ASP A 62 1.13 8.15 11.85
N LEU A 63 0.56 9.34 11.57
CA LEU A 63 -0.70 9.44 10.81
C LEU A 63 -0.50 9.02 9.35
N TYR A 64 0.61 9.41 8.71
CA TYR A 64 0.89 9.03 7.33
C TYR A 64 1.08 7.52 7.18
N LEU A 65 1.73 6.87 8.13
CA LEU A 65 1.84 5.42 8.15
C LEU A 65 0.47 4.74 8.30
N ASP A 66 -0.36 5.22 9.25
CA ASP A 66 -1.73 4.72 9.43
C ASP A 66 -2.58 4.89 8.14
N VAL A 67 -2.39 5.99 7.39
CA VAL A 67 -3.00 6.17 6.07
C VAL A 67 -2.47 5.13 5.08
N LEU A 68 -1.16 4.94 5.01
CA LEU A 68 -0.52 3.96 4.12
C LEU A 68 -0.96 2.53 4.44
N GLU A 69 -1.08 2.17 5.70
CA GLU A 69 -1.62 0.88 6.14
C GLU A 69 -3.08 0.71 5.71
N ALA A 70 -3.91 1.74 5.90
CA ALA A 70 -5.33 1.68 5.58
C ALA A 70 -5.61 1.50 4.08
N ILE A 71 -4.84 2.18 3.21
CA ILE A 71 -4.95 2.01 1.74
C ILE A 71 -4.27 0.73 1.24
N ASN A 72 -3.51 0.09 2.09
CA ASN A 72 -2.72 -1.10 1.79
C ASN A 72 -3.18 -2.32 2.60
N GLN A 73 -4.47 -2.60 2.63
CA GLN A 73 -5.03 -3.78 3.31
C GLN A 73 -4.20 -5.04 3.03
N PRO A 74 -4.05 -5.96 4.00
CA PRO A 74 -3.37 -7.23 3.80
C PRO A 74 -3.86 -7.94 2.54
N LEU A 75 -2.98 -8.71 1.90
CA LEU A 75 -3.40 -9.57 0.79
C LEU A 75 -4.36 -10.62 1.34
N PRO A 76 -5.50 -10.85 0.68
CA PRO A 76 -6.35 -11.99 1.01
C PRO A 76 -5.62 -13.29 0.70
N ASP A 77 -6.14 -14.40 1.21
CA ASP A 77 -5.71 -15.72 0.73
C ASP A 77 -5.93 -15.77 -0.78
N LEU A 78 -4.85 -16.04 -1.51
CA LEU A 78 -4.88 -15.98 -2.96
C LEU A 78 -5.61 -17.18 -3.52
N ALA A 79 -6.61 -16.93 -4.35
CA ALA A 79 -7.29 -17.96 -5.12
C ALA A 79 -6.36 -18.54 -6.20
N GLY A 80 -6.49 -19.84 -6.46
CA GLY A 80 -5.77 -20.55 -7.51
C GLY A 80 -4.98 -21.73 -6.97
N ASP A 81 -4.96 -22.80 -7.74
CA ASP A 81 -4.25 -24.05 -7.42
C ASP A 81 -2.82 -24.04 -7.95
N THR A 82 -2.55 -23.23 -8.98
CA THR A 82 -1.25 -23.12 -9.65
C THR A 82 -0.50 -21.85 -9.26
N ALA A 83 0.83 -21.88 -9.38
CA ALA A 83 1.67 -20.70 -9.17
C ALA A 83 1.26 -19.56 -10.13
N ARG A 84 0.97 -19.90 -11.39
CA ARG A 84 0.51 -18.94 -12.40
C ARG A 84 -0.78 -18.21 -11.99
N GLU A 85 -1.80 -18.94 -11.53
CA GLU A 85 -3.07 -18.34 -11.09
C GLU A 85 -2.89 -17.43 -9.90
N GLN A 86 -2.07 -17.83 -8.94
CA GLN A 86 -1.78 -17.02 -7.76
C GLN A 86 -0.95 -15.78 -8.07
N MET A 87 0.00 -15.85 -9.01
CA MET A 87 0.72 -14.67 -9.50
C MET A 87 -0.24 -13.67 -10.16
N ILE A 88 -1.18 -14.15 -10.98
CA ILE A 88 -2.22 -13.32 -11.60
C ILE A 88 -3.09 -12.66 -10.53
N ALA A 89 -3.58 -13.42 -9.57
CA ALA A 89 -4.43 -12.89 -8.49
C ALA A 89 -3.71 -11.81 -7.66
N GLN A 90 -2.48 -12.07 -7.27
CA GLN A 90 -1.69 -11.10 -6.52
C GLN A 90 -1.40 -9.83 -7.31
N LEU A 91 -1.04 -9.97 -8.59
CA LEU A 91 -0.74 -8.83 -9.44
C LEU A 91 -2.01 -8.01 -9.75
N ALA A 92 -3.17 -8.64 -9.92
CA ALA A 92 -4.45 -7.95 -10.11
C ALA A 92 -4.77 -7.03 -8.93
N ILE A 93 -4.58 -7.50 -7.68
CA ILE A 93 -4.77 -6.69 -6.47
C ILE A 93 -3.82 -5.49 -6.47
N LEU A 94 -2.56 -5.67 -6.86
CA LEU A 94 -1.59 -4.57 -6.95
C LEU A 94 -2.00 -3.54 -8.01
N ILE A 95 -2.47 -4.00 -9.17
CA ILE A 95 -2.98 -3.12 -10.24
C ILE A 95 -4.18 -2.33 -9.76
N GLU A 96 -5.18 -2.99 -9.15
CA GLU A 96 -6.38 -2.34 -8.62
C GLU A 96 -6.03 -1.20 -7.65
N ARG A 97 -5.08 -1.44 -6.72
CA ARG A 97 -4.58 -0.40 -5.81
C ARG A 97 -3.85 0.74 -6.54
N THR A 98 -3.12 0.42 -7.61
CA THR A 98 -2.44 1.43 -8.43
C THR A 98 -3.44 2.29 -9.20
N LEU A 99 -4.61 1.76 -9.52
CA LEU A 99 -5.71 2.49 -10.17
C LEU A 99 -6.46 3.40 -9.20
N ASP A 100 -6.45 3.12 -7.90
CA ASP A 100 -7.00 4.04 -6.91
C ASP A 100 -6.21 5.34 -6.90
N ARG A 101 -6.84 6.41 -7.38
CA ARG A 101 -6.22 7.73 -7.55
C ARG A 101 -5.69 8.30 -6.24
N ARG A 102 -6.42 8.11 -5.13
CA ARG A 102 -6.06 8.65 -3.81
C ARG A 102 -4.92 7.86 -3.19
N ALA A 103 -5.00 6.54 -3.24
CA ALA A 103 -3.94 5.65 -2.79
C ALA A 103 -2.64 5.90 -3.56
N SER A 104 -2.70 5.97 -4.89
CA SER A 104 -1.55 6.28 -5.73
C SER A 104 -0.97 7.67 -5.46
N ALA A 105 -1.80 8.69 -5.19
CA ALA A 105 -1.32 10.02 -4.83
C ALA A 105 -0.52 9.98 -3.52
N MET A 106 -0.99 9.26 -2.50
CA MET A 106 -0.28 9.13 -1.23
C MET A 106 1.07 8.42 -1.37
N VAL A 107 1.11 7.32 -2.12
CA VAL A 107 2.37 6.60 -2.38
C VAL A 107 3.36 7.49 -3.17
N ARG A 108 2.91 8.19 -4.21
CA ARG A 108 3.76 9.12 -4.97
C ARG A 108 4.30 10.24 -4.09
N ALA A 109 3.49 10.82 -3.21
CA ALA A 109 3.94 11.87 -2.29
C ALA A 109 5.03 11.35 -1.35
N LEU A 110 4.88 10.12 -0.82
CA LEU A 110 5.92 9.49 -0.01
C LEU A 110 7.21 9.27 -0.81
N LEU A 111 7.12 8.72 -2.02
CA LEU A 111 8.30 8.46 -2.87
C LEU A 111 9.02 9.76 -3.26
N ALA A 112 8.27 10.82 -3.54
CA ALA A 112 8.83 12.13 -3.90
C ALA A 112 9.52 12.84 -2.72
N GLU A 113 9.12 12.53 -1.49
CA GLU A 113 9.64 13.14 -0.27
C GLU A 113 10.39 12.13 0.63
N ALA A 114 10.89 11.04 0.08
CA ALA A 114 11.56 9.97 0.83
C ALA A 114 12.73 10.48 1.68
N ASP A 115 13.50 11.43 1.16
CA ASP A 115 14.63 12.03 1.88
C ASP A 115 14.18 12.91 3.06
N ALA A 116 12.99 13.52 2.97
CA ALA A 116 12.41 14.30 4.07
C ALA A 116 11.77 13.42 5.16
N PHE A 117 11.37 12.21 4.80
CA PHE A 117 10.71 11.24 5.68
C PHE A 117 11.37 9.86 5.64
N PRO A 118 12.69 9.74 5.95
CA PRO A 118 13.42 8.47 5.77
C PRO A 118 12.87 7.34 6.64
N GLU A 119 12.43 7.64 7.86
CA GLU A 119 11.86 6.64 8.76
C GLU A 119 10.47 6.16 8.29
N LEU A 120 9.62 7.08 7.83
CA LEU A 120 8.31 6.72 7.25
C LEU A 120 8.50 5.89 5.98
N TYR A 121 9.44 6.27 5.12
CA TYR A 121 9.79 5.53 3.91
C TYR A 121 10.24 4.10 4.24
N ARG A 122 11.19 3.96 5.18
CA ARG A 122 11.68 2.66 5.64
C ARG A 122 10.54 1.79 6.18
N ARG A 123 9.70 2.33 7.08
CA ARG A 123 8.56 1.60 7.65
C ARG A 123 7.55 1.20 6.60
N TYR A 124 7.26 2.05 5.63
CA TYR A 124 6.38 1.70 4.51
C TYR A 124 6.90 0.48 3.73
N PHE A 125 8.20 0.45 3.45
CA PHE A 125 8.80 -0.70 2.76
C PHE A 125 8.83 -1.95 3.62
N ASP A 126 9.28 -1.86 4.87
CA ASP A 126 9.41 -3.01 5.77
C ASP A 126 8.05 -3.61 6.17
N GLU A 127 7.08 -2.75 6.51
CA GLU A 127 5.79 -3.19 7.08
C GLU A 127 4.70 -3.46 6.03
N ILE A 128 4.81 -2.85 4.84
CA ILE A 128 3.75 -2.91 3.81
C ILE A 128 4.24 -3.54 2.51
N VAL A 129 5.37 -3.09 1.95
CA VAL A 129 5.82 -3.54 0.63
C VAL A 129 6.47 -4.92 0.73
N ASP A 130 7.39 -5.12 1.67
CA ASP A 130 8.16 -6.35 1.78
C ASP A 130 7.30 -7.59 2.06
N PRO A 131 6.29 -7.58 2.95
CA PRO A 131 5.40 -8.72 3.12
C PRO A 131 4.71 -9.19 1.82
N ARG A 132 4.44 -8.28 0.89
CA ARG A 132 3.86 -8.61 -0.42
C ARG A 132 4.89 -9.21 -1.37
N ARG A 133 6.11 -8.69 -1.37
CA ARG A 133 7.23 -9.27 -2.11
C ARG A 133 7.47 -10.69 -1.65
N GLN A 134 7.52 -10.92 -0.34
CA GLN A 134 7.68 -12.24 0.25
C GLN A 134 6.54 -13.19 -0.13
N ALA A 135 5.30 -12.70 -0.23
CA ALA A 135 4.19 -13.50 -0.72
C ALA A 135 4.39 -13.95 -2.17
N MET A 136 4.84 -13.06 -3.05
CA MET A 136 5.17 -13.40 -4.45
C MET A 136 6.33 -14.39 -4.53
N TYR A 137 7.38 -14.20 -3.73
CA TYR A 137 8.53 -15.12 -3.69
C TYR A 137 8.10 -16.53 -3.31
N ARG A 138 7.26 -16.70 -2.28
CA ARG A 138 6.70 -18.00 -1.88
C ARG A 138 5.87 -18.66 -2.99
N ILE A 139 5.13 -17.89 -3.78
CA ILE A 139 4.39 -18.44 -4.93
C ILE A 139 5.36 -18.99 -5.97
N ILE A 140 6.41 -18.25 -6.31
CA ILE A 140 7.41 -18.64 -7.30
C ILE A 140 8.20 -19.86 -6.82
N GLU A 141 8.66 -19.86 -5.57
CA GLU A 141 9.38 -20.99 -4.94
C GLU A 141 8.52 -22.26 -4.94
N ARG A 142 7.23 -22.14 -4.62
CA ARG A 142 6.30 -23.26 -4.71
C ARG A 142 6.15 -23.74 -6.15
N GLY A 143 5.97 -22.85 -7.12
CA GLY A 143 5.91 -23.21 -8.53
C GLY A 143 7.18 -23.90 -9.03
N THR A 144 8.34 -23.54 -8.51
CA THR A 144 9.61 -24.24 -8.76
C THR A 144 9.58 -25.64 -8.17
N THR A 145 9.08 -25.80 -6.94
CA THR A 145 8.99 -27.09 -6.27
C THR A 145 8.00 -28.04 -6.96
N THR A 146 6.91 -27.52 -7.50
CA THR A 146 5.90 -28.32 -8.23
C THR A 146 6.27 -28.56 -9.69
N GLY A 147 7.34 -27.95 -10.19
CA GLY A 147 7.78 -28.07 -11.58
C GLY A 147 7.02 -27.18 -12.59
N GLU A 148 6.20 -26.24 -12.12
CA GLU A 148 5.55 -25.26 -12.98
C GLU A 148 6.51 -24.16 -13.46
N ILE A 149 7.53 -23.88 -12.66
CA ILE A 149 8.56 -22.85 -12.90
C ILE A 149 9.92 -23.56 -12.91
N ARG A 150 10.77 -23.21 -13.85
CA ARG A 150 12.11 -23.79 -13.93
C ARG A 150 12.99 -23.37 -12.73
N PRO A 151 13.95 -24.22 -12.28
CA PRO A 151 14.67 -24.05 -11.01
C PRO A 151 15.71 -22.93 -11.00
N ASP A 152 16.09 -22.40 -12.16
CA ASP A 152 17.11 -21.35 -12.31
C ASP A 152 16.50 -19.92 -12.30
N VAL A 153 15.23 -19.78 -11.94
CA VAL A 153 14.53 -18.49 -11.89
C VAL A 153 14.82 -17.79 -10.57
N ASP A 154 15.22 -16.53 -10.64
CA ASP A 154 15.33 -15.64 -9.49
C ASP A 154 13.95 -15.03 -9.14
N PRO A 155 13.34 -15.37 -7.98
CA PRO A 155 12.05 -14.84 -7.56
C PRO A 155 12.05 -13.32 -7.41
N VAL A 156 13.17 -12.70 -7.03
CA VAL A 156 13.32 -11.27 -6.86
C VAL A 156 13.18 -10.58 -8.20
N LEU A 157 13.92 -11.06 -9.20
CA LEU A 157 13.89 -10.50 -10.56
C LEU A 157 12.49 -10.63 -11.20
N VAL A 158 11.84 -11.77 -11.02
CA VAL A 158 10.46 -11.98 -11.53
C VAL A 158 9.50 -10.96 -10.91
N ASN A 159 9.55 -10.78 -9.59
CA ASN A 159 8.69 -9.80 -8.93
C ASN A 159 8.99 -8.37 -9.39
N GLU A 160 10.25 -8.00 -9.59
CA GLU A 160 10.64 -6.69 -10.10
C GLU A 160 10.10 -6.43 -11.51
N VAL A 161 10.24 -7.40 -12.41
CA VAL A 161 9.72 -7.31 -13.77
C VAL A 161 8.20 -7.15 -13.80
N LEU A 162 7.47 -7.83 -12.91
CA LEU A 162 6.02 -7.71 -12.81
C LEU A 162 5.57 -6.38 -12.18
N ALA A 163 6.31 -5.86 -11.20
CA ALA A 163 5.95 -4.65 -10.49
C ALA A 163 6.40 -3.35 -11.22
N ALA A 164 7.53 -3.36 -11.92
CA ALA A 164 8.12 -2.18 -12.54
C ALA A 164 7.18 -1.46 -13.53
N PRO A 165 6.42 -2.13 -14.40
CA PRO A 165 5.49 -1.45 -15.31
C PRO A 165 4.39 -0.68 -14.57
N LEU A 166 3.96 -1.15 -13.40
CA LEU A 166 2.94 -0.50 -12.59
C LEU A 166 3.47 0.76 -11.91
N LEU A 167 4.69 0.69 -11.36
CA LEU A 167 5.37 1.84 -10.78
C LEU A 167 5.62 2.93 -11.83
N ALA A 168 6.06 2.55 -13.04
CA ALA A 168 6.25 3.48 -14.15
C ALA A 168 4.93 4.17 -14.54
N ARG A 169 3.82 3.43 -14.66
CA ARG A 169 2.49 3.98 -14.96
C ARG A 169 1.97 4.89 -13.85
N MET A 170 2.20 4.54 -12.61
CA MET A 170 1.85 5.37 -11.46
C MET A 170 2.58 6.72 -11.51
N GLY A 171 3.87 6.73 -11.87
CA GLY A 171 4.67 7.93 -12.03
C GLY A 171 4.23 8.81 -13.19
N THR A 172 3.78 8.22 -14.30
CA THR A 172 3.34 8.94 -15.51
C THR A 172 1.84 9.24 -15.55
N HIS A 173 1.09 8.87 -14.51
CA HIS A 173 -0.38 8.98 -14.46
C HIS A 173 -1.11 8.24 -15.63
N SER A 174 -0.44 7.28 -16.25
CA SER A 174 -0.95 6.54 -17.43
C SER A 174 -1.68 5.25 -17.02
N THR A 175 -2.72 5.40 -16.20
CA THR A 175 -3.51 4.25 -15.68
C THR A 175 -4.88 4.12 -16.33
N ALA A 176 -5.28 5.06 -17.20
CA ALA A 176 -6.58 5.05 -17.85
C ALA A 176 -6.78 3.80 -18.73
N GLY A 177 -7.95 3.18 -18.62
CA GLY A 177 -8.34 2.06 -19.46
C GLY A 177 -7.70 0.71 -19.12
N LEU A 178 -7.00 0.60 -17.97
CA LEU A 178 -6.49 -0.69 -17.50
C LEU A 178 -7.60 -1.47 -16.81
N ASP A 179 -7.84 -2.69 -17.26
CA ASP A 179 -8.56 -3.71 -16.51
C ASP A 179 -7.56 -4.48 -15.62
N PRO A 180 -7.75 -4.53 -14.28
CA PRO A 180 -6.80 -5.17 -13.37
C PRO A 180 -6.56 -6.64 -13.69
N ALA A 181 -7.61 -7.41 -13.92
CA ALA A 181 -7.52 -8.85 -14.13
C ALA A 181 -6.90 -9.17 -15.50
N ASP A 182 -7.32 -8.48 -16.57
CA ASP A 182 -6.75 -8.67 -17.90
C ASP A 182 -5.29 -8.24 -17.96
N THR A 183 -4.96 -7.09 -17.35
CA THR A 183 -3.59 -6.58 -17.34
C THR A 183 -2.66 -7.51 -16.54
N ALA A 184 -3.11 -8.00 -15.38
CA ALA A 184 -2.35 -8.96 -14.57
C ALA A 184 -2.10 -10.25 -15.36
N ARG A 185 -3.14 -10.81 -15.97
CA ARG A 185 -3.03 -12.01 -16.78
C ARG A 185 -2.00 -11.82 -17.90
N ARG A 186 -2.09 -10.75 -18.66
CA ARG A 186 -1.17 -10.50 -19.80
C ARG A 186 0.29 -10.32 -19.34
N LEU A 187 0.54 -9.60 -18.23
CA LEU A 187 1.88 -9.43 -17.69
C LEU A 187 2.46 -10.76 -17.19
N VAL A 188 1.66 -11.53 -16.46
CA VAL A 188 2.11 -12.85 -15.97
C VAL A 188 2.36 -13.78 -17.13
N GLU A 189 1.51 -13.81 -18.19
CA GLU A 189 1.74 -14.64 -19.38
C GLU A 189 3.07 -14.32 -20.07
N LEU A 190 3.37 -13.04 -20.24
CA LEU A 190 4.64 -12.63 -20.86
C LEU A 190 5.85 -13.13 -20.05
N VAL A 191 5.79 -13.04 -18.73
CA VAL A 191 6.88 -13.51 -17.85
C VAL A 191 6.88 -15.03 -17.79
N PHE A 192 5.71 -15.64 -17.57
CA PHE A 192 5.57 -17.09 -17.38
C PHE A 192 6.05 -17.88 -18.59
N THR A 193 5.79 -17.42 -19.81
CA THR A 193 6.31 -18.04 -21.03
C THR A 193 7.85 -18.11 -21.05
N GLY A 194 8.53 -17.13 -20.42
CA GLY A 194 9.98 -17.12 -20.29
C GLY A 194 10.54 -18.00 -19.17
N ILE A 195 9.73 -18.38 -18.18
CA ILE A 195 10.17 -19.09 -16.97
C ILE A 195 9.59 -20.49 -16.80
N GLN A 196 8.65 -20.90 -17.66
CA GLN A 196 8.13 -22.28 -17.66
C GLN A 196 9.21 -23.27 -18.14
N PRO A 197 9.16 -24.54 -17.73
CA PRO A 197 10.06 -25.57 -18.24
C PRO A 197 9.98 -25.70 -19.77
N ARG A 198 11.10 -25.98 -20.41
CA ARG A 198 11.19 -26.25 -21.85
C ARG A 198 10.95 -27.71 -22.15
#